data_cd6fe68a3773af27e9b61260530a8897
#
_entry.id   cd6fe68a3773af27e9b61260530a8897
#
_cell.length_a   1.000
_cell.length_b   1.000
_cell.length_c   1.000
_cell.angle_alpha   90.00
_cell.angle_beta   90.00
_cell.angle_gamma   90.00
#
_symmetry.space_group_name_H-M   'P 1'
#
loop_
_entity.id
_entity.type
_entity.pdbx_description
1 polymer ?
#
loop_
_entity_poly.entity_id
_entity_poly.type
_entity_poly.pdbx_seq_one_letter_code
_entity_poly.pdbx_strand_id
1 'polypeptide(L)'
;LADQIECDSAGTIAFHTGNPPDQRMHAAAKNRGINTSGRARQICDDDYYLFDLILTMDDENLENIRSMAPAGDYSAEVRPFCHFVTGSTATEVPDPYYGGAQGFETVLDLLEDGCVSLLEHARSQLAD
;
A
#
# COMPACT_ATOMS: atom_id res chain seq x y z
N LEU A 1 5.19 -14.99 -11.03
CA LEU A 1 4.01 -14.20 -10.62
C LEU A 1 4.09 -12.73 -11.07
N ALA A 2 5.30 -12.21 -11.32
CA ALA A 2 5.48 -10.80 -11.67
C ALA A 2 4.71 -10.39 -12.93
N ASP A 3 4.48 -11.30 -13.85
CA ASP A 3 3.71 -11.07 -15.08
C ASP A 3 2.20 -11.33 -14.91
N GLN A 4 1.77 -11.76 -13.73
CA GLN A 4 0.37 -12.03 -13.41
C GLN A 4 -0.20 -11.06 -12.37
N ILE A 5 0.66 -10.24 -11.74
CA ILE A 5 0.28 -9.30 -10.69
C ILE A 5 0.79 -7.91 -11.08
N GLU A 6 -0.13 -6.96 -11.15
CA GLU A 6 0.20 -5.55 -11.36
C GLU A 6 0.04 -4.79 -10.05
N CYS A 7 1.06 -4.03 -9.66
CA CYS A 7 1.05 -3.23 -8.45
C CYS A 7 1.18 -1.75 -8.78
N ASP A 8 0.43 -0.93 -8.07
CA ASP A 8 0.52 0.52 -8.18
C ASP A 8 0.23 1.13 -6.81
N SER A 9 0.47 2.42 -6.67
CA SER A 9 0.24 3.15 -5.44
C SER A 9 -0.40 4.50 -5.72
N ALA A 10 -1.14 5.01 -4.73
CA ALA A 10 -1.81 6.30 -4.82
C ALA A 10 -2.02 6.89 -3.43
N GLY A 11 -2.24 8.19 -3.37
CA GLY A 11 -2.63 8.87 -2.15
C GLY A 11 -4.09 9.31 -2.21
N THR A 12 -4.63 9.73 -1.08
CA THR A 12 -5.99 10.24 -1.00
C THR A 12 -6.10 11.73 -1.33
N ILE A 13 -4.96 12.43 -1.36
CA ILE A 13 -4.90 13.85 -1.71
C ILE A 13 -3.93 14.07 -2.87
N ALA A 14 -4.06 15.22 -3.55
CA ALA A 14 -3.24 15.55 -4.71
C ALA A 14 -1.99 16.37 -4.35
N PHE A 15 -1.78 16.71 -3.09
CA PHE A 15 -0.75 17.66 -2.65
C PHE A 15 0.66 17.28 -3.11
N HIS A 16 0.99 16.00 -3.08
CA HIS A 16 2.32 15.50 -3.47
C HIS A 16 2.37 14.88 -4.87
N THR A 17 1.34 15.08 -5.68
CA THR A 17 1.25 14.49 -7.03
C THR A 17 2.51 14.81 -7.84
N GLY A 18 3.09 13.78 -8.44
CA GLY A 18 4.30 13.89 -9.24
C GLY A 18 5.60 13.79 -8.46
N ASN A 19 5.55 13.80 -7.13
CA ASN A 19 6.75 13.70 -6.31
C ASN A 19 7.33 12.27 -6.36
N PRO A 20 8.67 12.14 -6.32
CA PRO A 20 9.31 10.83 -6.16
C PRO A 20 9.13 10.31 -4.73
N PRO A 21 9.47 9.04 -4.46
CA PRO A 21 9.49 8.52 -3.10
C PRO A 21 10.35 9.38 -2.15
N ASP A 22 9.97 9.41 -0.87
CA ASP A 22 10.77 10.10 0.16
C ASP A 22 12.20 9.58 0.15
N GLN A 23 13.18 10.50 0.16
CA GLN A 23 14.59 10.12 0.06
C GLN A 23 15.06 9.24 1.21
N ARG A 24 14.54 9.45 2.40
CA ARG A 24 14.91 8.65 3.58
C ARG A 24 14.34 7.23 3.46
N MET A 25 13.10 7.11 2.99
CA MET A 25 12.50 5.81 2.73
C MET A 25 13.23 5.09 1.61
N HIS A 26 13.58 5.79 0.53
CA HIS A 26 14.33 5.23 -0.59
C HIS A 26 15.67 4.67 -0.10
N ALA A 27 16.40 5.41 0.75
CA ALA A 27 17.68 4.97 1.30
C ALA A 27 17.51 3.75 2.21
N ALA A 28 16.52 3.76 3.10
CA ALA A 28 16.25 2.65 4.00
C ALA A 28 15.88 1.37 3.23
N ALA A 29 15.04 1.50 2.21
CA ALA A 29 14.66 0.38 1.36
C ALA A 29 15.85 -0.17 0.58
N LYS A 30 16.69 0.71 0.04
CA LYS A 30 17.89 0.31 -0.72
C LYS A 30 18.85 -0.51 0.15
N ASN A 31 18.98 -0.18 1.42
CA ASN A 31 19.80 -0.96 2.36
C ASN A 31 19.29 -2.40 2.53
N ARG A 32 18.03 -2.66 2.23
CA ARG A 32 17.44 -4.01 2.26
C ARG A 32 17.34 -4.65 0.87
N GLY A 33 17.94 -4.04 -0.14
CA GLY A 33 17.88 -4.54 -1.52
C GLY A 33 16.56 -4.25 -2.23
N ILE A 34 15.75 -3.34 -1.69
CA ILE A 34 14.46 -2.96 -2.27
C ILE A 34 14.64 -1.67 -3.07
N ASN A 35 14.28 -1.71 -4.35
CA ASN A 35 14.30 -0.53 -5.19
C ASN A 35 12.93 0.15 -5.18
N THR A 36 12.90 1.45 -4.85
CA THR A 36 11.68 2.24 -4.89
C THR A 36 11.70 3.17 -6.10
N SER A 37 10.57 3.27 -6.78
CA SER A 37 10.43 4.07 -7.98
C SER A 37 9.00 4.60 -8.09
N GLY A 38 8.74 5.37 -9.15
CA GLY A 38 7.40 5.90 -9.40
C GLY A 38 7.24 7.32 -8.90
N ARG A 39 6.02 7.82 -9.07
CA ARG A 39 5.64 9.17 -8.70
C ARG A 39 4.33 9.13 -7.95
N ALA A 40 4.16 10.04 -7.00
CA ALA A 40 2.90 10.16 -6.28
C ALA A 40 1.78 10.57 -7.24
N ARG A 41 0.61 9.97 -7.04
CA ARG A 41 -0.63 10.34 -7.74
C ARG A 41 -1.80 10.24 -6.76
N GLN A 42 -2.89 10.89 -7.09
CA GLN A 42 -4.13 10.77 -6.32
C GLN A 42 -4.95 9.59 -6.83
N ILE A 43 -5.61 8.87 -5.92
CA ILE A 43 -6.57 7.83 -6.31
C ILE A 43 -7.73 8.46 -7.10
N CYS A 44 -8.24 7.74 -8.09
CA CYS A 44 -9.38 8.18 -8.90
C CYS A 44 -10.41 7.06 -9.00
N ASP A 45 -11.59 7.39 -9.54
CA ASP A 45 -12.71 6.44 -9.65
C ASP A 45 -12.32 5.18 -10.44
N ASP A 46 -11.50 5.32 -11.48
CA ASP A 46 -11.07 4.20 -12.30
C ASP A 46 -10.35 3.12 -11.50
N ASP A 47 -9.64 3.50 -10.44
CA ASP A 47 -8.90 2.55 -9.60
C ASP A 47 -9.81 1.49 -8.98
N TYR A 48 -11.05 1.87 -8.63
CA TYR A 48 -12.01 0.95 -8.02
C TYR A 48 -12.51 -0.13 -8.99
N TYR A 49 -12.36 0.11 -10.29
CA TYR A 49 -12.77 -0.82 -11.34
C TYR A 49 -11.59 -1.59 -11.95
N LEU A 50 -10.40 -0.96 -11.97
CA LEU A 50 -9.22 -1.55 -12.60
C LEU A 50 -8.49 -2.53 -11.70
N PHE A 51 -8.52 -2.30 -10.39
CA PHE A 51 -7.80 -3.14 -9.43
C PHE A 51 -8.74 -4.11 -8.72
N ASP A 52 -8.22 -5.28 -8.40
CA ASP A 52 -8.96 -6.31 -7.66
C ASP A 52 -8.91 -6.05 -6.16
N LEU A 53 -7.83 -5.43 -5.69
CA LEU A 53 -7.58 -5.21 -4.28
C LEU A 53 -6.96 -3.83 -4.07
N ILE A 54 -7.56 -3.03 -3.19
CA ILE A 54 -7.05 -1.74 -2.75
C ILE A 54 -6.70 -1.87 -1.27
N LEU A 55 -5.42 -1.64 -0.95
CA LEU A 55 -4.91 -1.75 0.41
C LEU A 55 -4.70 -0.37 1.01
N THR A 56 -5.17 -0.19 2.24
CA THR A 56 -5.01 1.05 2.99
C THR A 56 -3.98 0.87 4.10
N MET A 57 -3.24 1.94 4.40
CA MET A 57 -2.15 1.88 5.37
C MET A 57 -2.64 2.16 6.80
N ASP A 58 -3.60 3.06 6.95
CA ASP A 58 -4.15 3.43 8.26
C ASP A 58 -5.68 3.61 8.18
N ASP A 59 -6.29 3.87 9.33
CA ASP A 59 -7.74 4.01 9.43
C ASP A 59 -8.25 5.25 8.70
N GLU A 60 -7.48 6.33 8.68
CA GLU A 60 -7.83 7.54 7.93
C GLU A 60 -7.87 7.25 6.43
N ASN A 61 -6.88 6.56 5.90
CA ASN A 61 -6.89 6.12 4.50
C ASN A 61 -8.12 5.26 4.20
N LEU A 62 -8.43 4.31 5.08
CA LEU A 62 -9.58 3.41 4.89
C LEU A 62 -10.88 4.21 4.80
N GLU A 63 -11.09 5.14 5.73
CA GLU A 63 -12.28 5.99 5.75
C GLU A 63 -12.36 6.84 4.48
N ASN A 64 -11.26 7.46 4.09
CA ASN A 64 -11.21 8.29 2.89
C ASN A 64 -11.48 7.48 1.62
N ILE A 65 -10.88 6.29 1.49
CA ILE A 65 -11.09 5.44 0.33
C ILE A 65 -12.56 5.00 0.24
N ARG A 66 -13.19 4.66 1.35
CA ARG A 66 -14.60 4.30 1.36
C ARG A 66 -15.51 5.48 1.00
N SER A 67 -15.20 6.67 1.50
CA SER A 67 -16.01 7.87 1.24
C SER A 67 -15.85 8.39 -0.19
N MET A 68 -14.69 8.16 -0.81
CA MET A 68 -14.40 8.59 -2.19
C MET A 68 -14.86 7.57 -3.23
N ALA A 69 -15.35 6.41 -2.83
CA ALA A 69 -15.74 5.34 -3.75
C ALA A 69 -16.89 5.81 -4.65
N PRO A 70 -16.85 5.42 -5.94
CA PRO A 70 -17.93 5.76 -6.86
C PRO A 70 -19.25 5.08 -6.44
N ALA A 71 -20.37 5.69 -6.85
CA ALA A 71 -21.68 5.11 -6.60
C ALA A 71 -21.86 3.83 -7.42
N GLY A 72 -22.58 2.85 -6.84
CA GLY A 72 -22.82 1.58 -7.50
C GLY A 72 -21.75 0.54 -7.19
N ASP A 73 -21.76 -0.54 -7.95
CA ASP A 73 -20.86 -1.66 -7.73
C ASP A 73 -19.52 -1.44 -8.43
N TYR A 74 -18.44 -1.82 -7.77
CA TYR A 74 -17.09 -1.83 -8.33
C TYR A 74 -16.37 -3.12 -7.91
N SER A 75 -15.33 -3.50 -8.67
CA SER A 75 -14.68 -4.81 -8.50
C SER A 75 -13.66 -4.87 -7.37
N ALA A 76 -13.10 -3.74 -6.97
CA ALA A 76 -12.02 -3.74 -5.98
C ALA A 76 -12.54 -4.08 -4.58
N GLU A 77 -11.84 -4.98 -3.88
CA GLU A 77 -12.01 -5.20 -2.46
C GLU A 77 -11.10 -4.21 -1.72
N VAL A 78 -11.63 -3.47 -0.75
CA VAL A 78 -10.87 -2.51 0.05
C VAL A 78 -10.57 -3.12 1.41
N ARG A 79 -9.27 -3.25 1.75
CA ARG A 79 -8.84 -3.87 3.00
C ARG A 79 -7.64 -3.13 3.60
N PRO A 80 -7.54 -3.03 4.93
CA PRO A 80 -6.32 -2.56 5.57
C PRO A 80 -5.13 -3.50 5.28
N PHE A 81 -3.98 -2.93 4.93
CA PHE A 81 -2.77 -3.73 4.70
C PHE A 81 -2.41 -4.59 5.91
N CYS A 82 -2.61 -4.05 7.13
CA CYS A 82 -2.26 -4.77 8.36
C CYS A 82 -3.08 -6.04 8.59
N HIS A 83 -4.17 -6.28 7.85
CA HIS A 83 -4.85 -7.58 7.86
C HIS A 83 -3.93 -8.71 7.38
N PHE A 84 -2.88 -8.40 6.62
CA PHE A 84 -1.91 -9.38 6.13
C PHE A 84 -0.67 -9.52 7.03
N VAL A 85 -0.51 -8.62 8.01
CA VAL A 85 0.63 -8.68 8.94
C VAL A 85 0.38 -9.75 9.99
N THR A 86 1.35 -10.65 10.18
CA THR A 86 1.24 -11.78 11.12
C THR A 86 2.18 -11.67 12.31
N GLY A 87 3.33 -11.05 12.16
CA GLY A 87 4.36 -10.94 13.21
C GLY A 87 4.21 -9.75 14.15
N SER A 88 3.10 -9.03 14.07
CA SER A 88 2.84 -7.85 14.89
C SER A 88 1.35 -7.73 15.17
N THR A 89 1.00 -7.01 16.23
CA THR A 89 -0.39 -6.66 16.56
C THR A 89 -0.80 -5.32 15.96
N ALA A 90 0.05 -4.69 15.16
CA ALA A 90 -0.24 -3.40 14.53
C ALA A 90 -1.50 -3.48 13.67
N THR A 91 -2.36 -2.48 13.79
CA THR A 91 -3.58 -2.34 12.98
C THR A 91 -3.41 -1.29 11.87
N GLU A 92 -2.33 -0.54 11.91
CA GLU A 92 -2.01 0.49 10.94
C GLU A 92 -0.53 0.45 10.59
N VAL A 93 -0.18 0.84 9.34
CA VAL A 93 1.20 1.13 8.97
C VAL A 93 1.43 2.62 9.25
N PRO A 94 2.29 2.97 10.23
CA PRO A 94 2.45 4.37 10.61
C PRO A 94 3.14 5.19 9.52
N ASP A 95 2.90 6.51 9.53
CA ASP A 95 3.64 7.43 8.67
C ASP A 95 5.03 7.62 9.28
N PRO A 96 6.11 7.26 8.55
CA PRO A 96 7.46 7.33 9.10
C PRO A 96 8.02 8.74 9.16
N TYR A 97 7.31 9.73 8.60
CA TYR A 97 7.80 11.10 8.48
C TYR A 97 8.24 11.68 9.82
N TYR A 98 7.52 11.37 10.90
CA TYR A 98 7.79 11.91 12.24
C TYR A 98 8.60 10.98 13.13
N GLY A 99 8.93 9.78 12.68
CA GLY A 99 9.55 8.74 13.50
C GLY A 99 11.06 8.63 13.42
N GLY A 100 11.74 9.50 12.68
CA GLY A 100 13.18 9.41 12.46
C GLY A 100 13.57 8.14 11.70
N ALA A 101 14.84 7.75 11.78
CA ALA A 101 15.36 6.58 11.05
C ALA A 101 14.65 5.28 11.46
N GLN A 102 14.34 5.12 12.74
CA GLN A 102 13.66 3.92 13.24
C GLN A 102 12.24 3.82 12.70
N GLY A 103 11.58 4.95 12.45
CA GLY A 103 10.24 4.96 11.86
C GLY A 103 10.20 4.31 10.47
N PHE A 104 11.20 4.60 9.63
CA PHE A 104 11.31 3.99 8.30
C PHE A 104 11.56 2.48 8.40
N GLU A 105 12.42 2.06 9.32
CA GLU A 105 12.69 0.64 9.53
C GLU A 105 11.45 -0.11 10.03
N THR A 106 10.69 0.47 10.94
CA THR A 106 9.44 -0.11 11.43
C THR A 106 8.43 -0.31 10.30
N VAL A 107 8.28 0.68 9.43
CA VAL A 107 7.38 0.56 8.27
C VAL A 107 7.84 -0.57 7.35
N LEU A 108 9.13 -0.64 7.05
CA LEU A 108 9.65 -1.70 6.18
C LEU A 108 9.48 -3.09 6.80
N ASP A 109 9.63 -3.23 8.12
CA ASP A 109 9.36 -4.49 8.80
C ASP A 109 7.92 -4.94 8.61
N LEU A 110 6.96 -4.02 8.79
CA LEU A 110 5.54 -4.32 8.60
C LEU A 110 5.24 -4.68 7.14
N LEU A 111 5.81 -3.94 6.19
CA LEU A 111 5.59 -4.19 4.77
C LEU A 111 6.16 -5.54 4.33
N GLU A 112 7.36 -5.89 4.79
CA GLU A 112 7.97 -7.18 4.46
C GLU A 112 7.15 -8.34 5.04
N ASP A 113 6.70 -8.22 6.29
CA ASP A 113 5.84 -9.24 6.92
C ASP A 113 4.52 -9.38 6.15
N GLY A 114 3.81 -8.29 5.95
CA GLY A 114 2.50 -8.31 5.30
C GLY A 114 2.54 -8.76 3.86
N CYS A 115 3.61 -8.43 3.13
CA CYS A 115 3.73 -8.82 1.73
C CYS A 115 3.87 -10.34 1.55
N VAL A 116 4.41 -11.06 2.50
CA VAL A 116 4.45 -12.53 2.44
C VAL A 116 3.03 -13.10 2.40
N SER A 117 2.18 -12.68 3.34
CA SER A 117 0.78 -13.13 3.40
C SER A 117 -0.02 -12.61 2.21
N LEU A 118 0.24 -11.38 1.79
CA LEU A 118 -0.41 -10.78 0.62
C LEU A 118 -0.10 -11.57 -0.65
N LEU A 119 1.14 -11.98 -0.84
CA LEU A 119 1.55 -12.80 -1.99
C LEU A 119 0.82 -14.15 -1.99
N GLU A 120 0.69 -14.79 -0.83
CA GLU A 120 -0.06 -16.03 -0.70
C GLU A 120 -1.53 -15.83 -1.05
N HIS A 121 -2.13 -14.74 -0.59
CA HIS A 121 -3.51 -14.38 -0.93
C HIS A 121 -3.68 -14.20 -2.44
N ALA A 122 -2.79 -13.43 -3.07
CA ALA A 122 -2.84 -13.19 -4.51
C ALA A 122 -2.67 -14.50 -5.29
N ARG A 123 -1.75 -15.36 -4.85
CA ARG A 123 -1.51 -16.65 -5.46
C ARG A 123 -2.77 -17.53 -5.42
N SER A 124 -3.48 -17.53 -4.30
CA SER A 124 -4.72 -18.31 -4.15
C SER A 124 -5.82 -17.80 -5.08
N GLN A 125 -5.89 -16.49 -5.31
CA GLN A 125 -6.86 -15.90 -6.23
C GLN A 125 -6.55 -16.27 -7.69
N LEU A 126 -5.28 -16.35 -8.06
CA LEU A 126 -4.86 -16.72 -9.41
C LEU A 126 -5.05 -18.21 -9.70
N ALA A 127 -5.06 -19.06 -8.68
CA ALA A 127 -5.25 -20.50 -8.82
C ALA A 127 -6.71 -20.87 -9.13
N ASP A 128 -7.64 -19.97 -8.82
CA ASP A 128 -9.07 -20.15 -9.11
C ASP A 128 -9.37 -19.70 -10.57
#